data_a8d57c3958b742cdd6e2106772764bc6
#
_entry.id   a8d57c3958b742cdd6e2106772764bc6
#
_cell.length_a   1.000
_cell.length_b   1.000
_cell.length_c   1.000
_cell.angle_alpha   90.00
_cell.angle_beta   90.00
_cell.angle_gamma   90.00
#
_symmetry.space_group_name_H-M   'P 1'
#
loop_
_entity.id
_entity.type
_entity.pdbx_description
1 polymer ?
#
loop_
_entity_poly.entity_id
_entity_poly.type
_entity_poly.pdbx_seq_one_letter_code
_entity_poly.pdbx_strand_id
1 'polypeptide(L)'
;MQQRGRKSAAALATVSALPSRMLEPPPHLPDEQVEVWQAIVATKPADWWQADTAPLLEAYCAATVEHRFLNQLIAEKRKEWQLDAEGLRTYRECLASMKEQASCLKSLGTAMRLTQQSQYGERAAATKARGGKVSKPWGRAEVIDHE
;
A
#
# COMPACT_ATOMS: atom_id res chain seq x y z
N MET A 1 -32.29 -20.77 33.26
CA MET A 1 -31.72 -20.35 31.95
C MET A 1 -31.36 -18.87 32.01
N GLN A 2 -30.07 -18.53 31.99
CA GLN A 2 -29.64 -17.13 32.03
C GLN A 2 -29.65 -16.57 30.59
N GLN A 3 -30.53 -15.59 30.37
CA GLN A 3 -30.66 -14.86 29.13
C GLN A 3 -29.38 -14.01 28.93
N ARG A 4 -28.58 -14.31 27.89
CA ARG A 4 -27.43 -13.49 27.49
C ARG A 4 -27.95 -12.16 26.96
N GLY A 5 -28.02 -11.16 27.83
CA GLY A 5 -28.34 -9.79 27.44
C GLY A 5 -27.31 -9.21 26.48
N ARG A 6 -27.78 -8.34 25.56
CA ARG A 6 -26.97 -7.55 24.63
C ARG A 6 -25.94 -6.76 25.45
N LYS A 7 -24.64 -6.96 25.20
CA LYS A 7 -23.57 -6.20 25.86
C LYS A 7 -23.81 -4.71 25.63
N SER A 8 -23.76 -3.92 26.72
CA SER A 8 -23.97 -2.48 26.64
C SER A 8 -22.88 -1.81 25.77
N ALA A 9 -23.25 -0.73 25.07
CA ALA A 9 -22.31 0.04 24.27
C ALA A 9 -21.10 0.56 25.10
N ALA A 10 -21.32 0.80 26.39
CA ALA A 10 -20.25 1.16 27.34
C ALA A 10 -19.24 0.01 27.59
N ALA A 11 -19.69 -1.25 27.56
CA ALA A 11 -18.79 -2.41 27.71
C ALA A 11 -17.97 -2.68 26.42
N LEU A 12 -18.44 -2.19 25.27
CA LEU A 12 -17.72 -2.24 23.99
C LEU A 12 -16.75 -1.06 23.84
N ALA A 13 -16.98 0.05 24.55
CA ALA A 13 -16.11 1.23 24.54
C ALA A 13 -14.85 1.06 25.40
N THR A 14 -14.79 0.04 26.24
CA THR A 14 -13.64 -0.27 27.11
C THR A 14 -12.59 -1.18 26.46
N VAL A 15 -12.67 -1.40 25.15
CA VAL A 15 -11.48 -1.83 24.43
C VAL A 15 -10.59 -0.60 24.36
N SER A 16 -9.84 -0.38 25.45
CA SER A 16 -8.77 0.60 25.51
C SER A 16 -7.95 0.43 24.24
N ALA A 17 -7.97 1.44 23.37
CA ALA A 17 -7.04 1.49 22.26
C ALA A 17 -5.65 1.42 22.88
N LEU A 18 -5.01 0.25 22.80
CA LEU A 18 -3.58 0.15 23.06
C LEU A 18 -2.95 1.28 22.23
N PRO A 19 -2.03 2.08 22.81
CA PRO A 19 -1.35 3.11 22.04
C PRO A 19 -0.74 2.40 20.83
N SER A 20 -1.32 2.64 19.65
CA SER A 20 -0.84 2.03 18.42
C SER A 20 0.51 2.66 18.13
N ARG A 21 1.57 1.96 18.51
CA ARG A 21 2.94 2.39 18.31
C ARG A 21 3.21 2.30 16.80
N MET A 22 3.61 3.41 16.21
CA MET A 22 4.05 3.41 14.81
C MET A 22 5.20 2.41 14.63
N LEU A 23 5.20 1.70 13.51
CA LEU A 23 6.25 0.74 13.21
C LEU A 23 7.59 1.47 13.06
N GLU A 24 8.52 1.22 14.01
CA GLU A 24 9.84 1.83 14.00
C GLU A 24 10.72 1.25 12.87
N PRO A 25 11.56 2.07 12.25
CA PRO A 25 12.51 1.58 11.24
C PRO A 25 13.54 0.65 11.90
N PRO A 26 13.94 -0.44 11.23
CA PRO A 26 15.03 -1.28 11.69
C PRO A 26 16.33 -0.49 11.85
N PRO A 27 17.15 -0.74 12.89
CA PRO A 27 18.34 0.06 13.20
C PRO A 27 19.47 -0.07 12.18
N HIS A 28 19.39 -1.03 11.28
CA HIS A 28 20.39 -1.26 10.22
C HIS A 28 20.07 -0.53 8.89
N LEU A 29 18.91 0.15 8.81
CA LEU A 29 18.56 0.88 7.59
C LEU A 29 19.44 2.15 7.42
N PRO A 30 19.92 2.43 6.20
CA PRO A 30 20.52 3.70 5.85
C PRO A 30 19.53 4.87 6.02
N ASP A 31 20.06 6.06 6.31
CA ASP A 31 19.24 7.25 6.59
C ASP A 31 18.21 7.57 5.50
N GLU A 32 18.62 7.46 4.23
CA GLU A 32 17.71 7.67 3.09
C GLU A 32 16.52 6.69 3.07
N GLN A 33 16.75 5.44 3.48
CA GLN A 33 15.68 4.43 3.58
C GLN A 33 14.81 4.68 4.81
N VAL A 34 15.38 5.19 5.90
CA VAL A 34 14.65 5.59 7.11
C VAL A 34 13.67 6.72 6.79
N GLU A 35 14.08 7.72 6.00
CA GLU A 35 13.19 8.80 5.55
C GLU A 35 12.00 8.25 4.75
N VAL A 36 12.26 7.34 3.81
CA VAL A 36 11.19 6.70 3.02
C VAL A 36 10.27 5.88 3.91
N TRP A 37 10.84 5.12 4.85
CA TRP A 37 10.09 4.33 5.83
C TRP A 37 9.12 5.19 6.63
N GLN A 38 9.62 6.26 7.26
CA GLN A 38 8.81 7.16 8.06
C GLN A 38 7.70 7.82 7.25
N ALA A 39 8.02 8.27 6.03
CA ALA A 39 7.04 8.87 5.14
C ALA A 39 5.90 7.90 4.78
N ILE A 40 6.20 6.62 4.53
CA ILE A 40 5.20 5.62 4.19
C ILE A 40 4.37 5.23 5.43
N VAL A 41 5.02 4.96 6.55
CA VAL A 41 4.35 4.58 7.79
C VAL A 41 3.37 5.65 8.23
N ALA A 42 3.72 6.93 8.08
CA ALA A 42 2.85 8.06 8.40
C ALA A 42 1.58 8.16 7.52
N THR A 43 1.53 7.51 6.37
CA THR A 43 0.36 7.55 5.47
C THR A 43 -0.80 6.67 5.92
N LYS A 44 -0.58 5.78 6.87
CA LYS A 44 -1.56 4.78 7.34
C LYS A 44 -1.71 4.83 8.86
N PRO A 45 -2.85 4.40 9.39
CA PRO A 45 -3.02 4.20 10.81
C PRO A 45 -1.98 3.22 11.37
N ALA A 46 -1.58 3.38 12.63
CA ALA A 46 -0.52 2.57 13.21
C ALA A 46 -0.88 1.08 13.34
N ASP A 47 -2.17 0.74 13.45
CA ASP A 47 -2.71 -0.63 13.46
C ASP A 47 -2.68 -1.31 12.08
N TRP A 48 -2.42 -0.54 11.02
CA TRP A 48 -2.21 -1.07 9.67
C TRP A 48 -0.92 -1.88 9.55
N TRP A 49 0.12 -1.46 10.26
CA TRP A 49 1.46 -2.01 10.14
C TRP A 49 1.66 -3.15 11.13
N GLN A 50 1.81 -4.35 10.61
CA GLN A 50 2.11 -5.54 11.40
C GLN A 50 3.60 -5.91 11.26
N ALA A 51 4.13 -6.65 12.23
CA ALA A 51 5.54 -7.02 12.23
C ALA A 51 5.95 -7.87 11.01
N ASP A 52 5.02 -8.64 10.45
CA ASP A 52 5.24 -9.46 9.26
C ASP A 52 5.34 -8.65 7.96
N THR A 53 4.85 -7.41 7.95
CA THR A 53 4.99 -6.50 6.80
C THR A 53 6.32 -5.76 6.80
N ALA A 54 7.05 -5.74 7.90
CA ALA A 54 8.32 -5.01 8.02
C ALA A 54 9.36 -5.39 6.95
N PRO A 55 9.61 -6.67 6.62
CA PRO A 55 10.56 -7.04 5.56
C PRO A 55 10.14 -6.56 4.17
N LEU A 56 8.83 -6.52 3.87
CA LEU A 56 8.33 -6.01 2.60
C LEU A 56 8.50 -4.50 2.51
N LEU A 57 8.29 -3.79 3.60
CA LEU A 57 8.48 -2.34 3.68
C LEU A 57 9.96 -1.97 3.57
N GLU A 58 10.86 -2.76 4.17
CA GLU A 58 12.30 -2.61 4.02
C GLU A 58 12.74 -2.73 2.55
N ALA A 59 12.31 -3.80 1.87
CA ALA A 59 12.57 -3.99 0.45
C ALA A 59 11.98 -2.86 -0.41
N TYR A 60 10.81 -2.35 -0.04
CA TYR A 60 10.18 -1.22 -0.72
C TYR A 60 11.00 0.08 -0.55
N CYS A 61 11.51 0.34 0.64
CA CYS A 61 12.37 1.50 0.91
C CYS A 61 13.67 1.42 0.10
N ALA A 62 14.34 0.26 0.09
CA ALA A 62 15.54 0.04 -0.70
C ALA A 62 15.29 0.26 -2.20
N ALA A 63 14.24 -0.35 -2.76
CA ALA A 63 13.88 -0.18 -4.16
C ALA A 63 13.51 1.28 -4.49
N THR A 64 12.90 2.01 -3.56
CA THR A 64 12.56 3.43 -3.75
C THR A 64 13.80 4.31 -3.84
N VAL A 65 14.76 4.11 -2.95
CA VAL A 65 16.02 4.86 -2.94
C VAL A 65 16.82 4.57 -4.21
N GLU A 66 16.95 3.28 -4.57
CA GLU A 66 17.64 2.88 -5.80
C GLU A 66 16.98 3.46 -7.06
N HIS A 67 15.66 3.43 -7.14
CA HIS A 67 14.91 4.03 -8.25
C HIS A 67 15.16 5.55 -8.34
N ARG A 68 15.23 6.26 -7.21
CA ARG A 68 15.54 7.70 -7.17
C ARG A 68 16.96 7.97 -7.65
N PHE A 69 17.91 7.18 -7.18
CA PHE A 69 19.31 7.28 -7.60
C PHE A 69 19.48 7.09 -9.11
N LEU A 70 18.88 6.02 -9.67
CA LEU A 70 18.93 5.76 -11.12
C LEU A 70 18.29 6.89 -11.94
N ASN A 71 17.18 7.45 -11.48
CA ASN A 71 16.55 8.60 -12.13
C ASN A 71 17.46 9.81 -12.17
N GLN A 72 18.12 10.12 -11.05
CA GLN A 72 19.07 11.23 -10.96
C GLN A 72 20.28 11.00 -11.85
N LEU A 73 20.88 9.82 -11.77
CA LEU A 73 22.02 9.44 -12.60
C LEU A 73 21.73 9.56 -14.11
N ILE A 74 20.56 9.06 -14.53
CA ILE A 74 20.11 9.18 -15.91
C ILE A 74 19.92 10.64 -16.30
N ALA A 75 19.31 11.46 -15.43
CA ALA A 75 19.10 12.88 -15.71
C ALA A 75 20.41 13.63 -15.91
N GLU A 76 21.41 13.34 -15.08
CA GLU A 76 22.74 13.97 -15.13
C GLU A 76 23.56 13.51 -16.34
N LYS A 77 23.58 12.19 -16.60
CA LYS A 77 24.49 11.58 -17.57
C LYS A 77 23.90 11.34 -18.97
N ARG A 78 22.62 11.54 -19.15
CA ARG A 78 21.90 11.22 -20.40
C ARG A 78 22.55 11.80 -21.64
N LYS A 79 22.96 13.07 -21.59
CA LYS A 79 23.56 13.75 -22.76
C LYS A 79 24.93 13.18 -23.11
N GLU A 80 25.73 12.87 -22.09
CA GLU A 80 27.06 12.28 -22.20
C GLU A 80 26.98 10.89 -22.82
N TRP A 81 26.10 10.04 -22.26
CA TRP A 81 25.92 8.65 -22.72
C TRP A 81 25.33 8.48 -24.11
N GLN A 82 24.76 9.53 -24.67
CA GLN A 82 24.22 9.48 -26.05
C GLN A 82 25.26 9.79 -27.11
N LEU A 83 26.51 10.11 -26.74
CA LEU A 83 27.55 10.52 -27.68
C LEU A 83 28.28 9.35 -28.34
N ASP A 84 28.30 8.19 -27.69
CA ASP A 84 29.00 7.00 -28.18
C ASP A 84 28.23 5.70 -27.93
N ALA A 85 28.73 4.60 -28.51
CA ALA A 85 28.07 3.30 -28.44
C ALA A 85 28.11 2.67 -27.04
N GLU A 86 29.17 2.92 -26.26
CA GLU A 86 29.32 2.39 -24.91
C GLU A 86 28.41 3.13 -23.94
N GLY A 87 28.35 4.45 -24.03
CA GLY A 87 27.42 5.26 -23.26
C GLY A 87 25.96 4.90 -23.55
N LEU A 88 25.62 4.64 -24.81
CA LEU A 88 24.27 4.17 -25.17
C LEU A 88 23.95 2.79 -24.57
N ARG A 89 24.92 1.91 -24.45
CA ARG A 89 24.77 0.63 -23.77
C ARG A 89 24.47 0.83 -22.29
N THR A 90 25.33 1.61 -21.60
CA THR A 90 25.15 1.95 -20.18
C THR A 90 23.80 2.61 -19.92
N TYR A 91 23.40 3.55 -20.79
CA TYR A 91 22.08 4.19 -20.69
C TYR A 91 20.90 3.17 -20.76
N ARG A 92 20.98 2.20 -21.67
CA ARG A 92 19.97 1.15 -21.80
C ARG A 92 19.95 0.23 -20.58
N GLU A 93 21.10 -0.12 -20.04
CA GLU A 93 21.23 -0.93 -18.84
C GLU A 93 20.60 -0.21 -17.62
N CYS A 94 20.90 1.09 -17.44
CA CYS A 94 20.25 1.89 -16.40
C CYS A 94 18.73 1.97 -16.57
N LEU A 95 18.22 2.14 -17.78
CA LEU A 95 16.79 2.14 -18.06
C LEU A 95 16.13 0.77 -17.75
N ALA A 96 16.82 -0.34 -18.04
CA ALA A 96 16.36 -1.67 -17.71
C ALA A 96 16.28 -1.87 -16.20
N SER A 97 17.34 -1.51 -15.45
CA SER A 97 17.36 -1.57 -13.98
C SER A 97 16.25 -0.69 -13.37
N MET A 98 16.06 0.53 -13.88
CA MET A 98 14.98 1.41 -13.42
C MET A 98 13.59 0.79 -13.63
N LYS A 99 13.37 0.12 -14.76
CA LYS A 99 12.12 -0.61 -15.04
C LYS A 99 11.91 -1.78 -14.07
N GLU A 100 12.97 -2.50 -13.73
CA GLU A 100 12.92 -3.59 -12.75
C GLU A 100 12.57 -3.07 -11.36
N GLN A 101 13.20 -1.97 -10.92
CA GLN A 101 12.87 -1.33 -9.65
C GLN A 101 11.41 -0.84 -9.62
N ALA A 102 10.92 -0.23 -10.69
CA ALA A 102 9.53 0.19 -10.79
C ALA A 102 8.55 -1.00 -10.73
N SER A 103 8.90 -2.13 -11.32
CA SER A 103 8.11 -3.37 -11.23
C SER A 103 8.10 -3.94 -9.81
N CYS A 104 9.26 -3.93 -9.13
CA CYS A 104 9.40 -4.33 -7.74
C CYS A 104 8.53 -3.44 -6.83
N LEU A 105 8.62 -2.13 -6.96
CA LEU A 105 7.81 -1.16 -6.22
C LEU A 105 6.30 -1.39 -6.42
N LYS A 106 5.87 -1.64 -7.65
CA LYS A 106 4.48 -1.96 -7.94
C LYS A 106 4.03 -3.24 -7.24
N SER A 107 4.84 -4.29 -7.29
CA SER A 107 4.55 -5.59 -6.69
C SER A 107 4.47 -5.48 -5.16
N LEU A 108 5.49 -4.90 -4.52
CA LEU A 108 5.55 -4.69 -3.08
C LEU A 108 4.44 -3.75 -2.60
N GLY A 109 4.19 -2.65 -3.31
CA GLY A 109 3.12 -1.71 -2.99
C GLY A 109 1.73 -2.36 -3.06
N THR A 110 1.54 -3.29 -3.99
CA THR A 110 0.30 -4.08 -4.08
C THR A 110 0.19 -5.09 -2.94
N ALA A 111 1.28 -5.81 -2.64
CA ALA A 111 1.31 -6.78 -1.54
C ALA A 111 1.02 -6.13 -0.18
N MET A 112 1.56 -4.94 0.07
CA MET A 112 1.30 -4.15 1.28
C MET A 112 0.00 -3.33 1.23
N ARG A 113 -0.78 -3.44 0.14
CA ARG A 113 -2.03 -2.70 -0.07
C ARG A 113 -1.87 -1.17 0.00
N LEU A 114 -0.74 -0.66 -0.44
CA LEU A 114 -0.47 0.78 -0.48
C LEU A 114 -1.12 1.47 -1.67
N THR A 115 -1.47 0.73 -2.72
CA THR A 115 -2.08 1.28 -3.92
C THR A 115 -3.57 1.54 -3.74
N GLN A 116 -4.10 2.58 -4.39
CA GLN A 116 -5.53 2.89 -4.33
C GLN A 116 -6.39 1.70 -4.79
N GLN A 117 -5.95 0.99 -5.81
CA GLN A 117 -6.68 -0.15 -6.38
C GLN A 117 -6.87 -1.30 -5.36
N SER A 118 -5.88 -1.57 -4.52
CA SER A 118 -5.97 -2.58 -3.47
C SER A 118 -6.93 -2.18 -2.33
N GLN A 119 -7.10 -0.87 -2.10
CA GLN A 119 -8.03 -0.34 -1.09
C GLN A 119 -9.49 -0.40 -1.53
N TYR A 120 -9.78 -0.28 -2.83
CA TYR A 120 -11.15 -0.42 -3.35
C TYR A 120 -11.73 -1.82 -3.13
N GLY A 121 -10.92 -2.86 -3.26
CA GLY A 121 -11.31 -4.25 -3.00
C GLY A 121 -11.80 -4.47 -1.57
N GLU A 122 -11.18 -3.86 -0.58
CA GLU A 122 -11.58 -3.97 0.83
C GLU A 122 -12.90 -3.24 1.12
N ARG A 123 -13.09 -2.06 0.59
CA ARG A 123 -14.35 -1.32 0.75
C ARG A 123 -15.53 -2.08 0.15
N ALA A 124 -15.34 -2.69 -1.03
CA ALA A 124 -16.34 -3.52 -1.66
C ALA A 124 -16.64 -4.80 -0.84
N ALA A 125 -15.61 -5.45 -0.29
CA ALA A 125 -15.75 -6.61 0.59
C ALA A 125 -16.43 -6.24 1.91
N ALA A 126 -16.06 -5.13 2.54
CA ALA A 126 -16.68 -4.63 3.77
C ALA A 126 -18.17 -4.28 3.56
N THR A 127 -18.52 -3.71 2.40
CA THR A 127 -19.92 -3.42 2.04
C THR A 127 -20.74 -4.70 1.86
N LYS A 128 -20.17 -5.74 1.24
CA LYS A 128 -20.79 -7.07 1.14
C LYS A 128 -20.96 -7.73 2.51
N ALA A 129 -19.96 -7.67 3.39
CA ALA A 129 -20.01 -8.25 4.73
C ALA A 129 -21.04 -7.57 5.64
N ARG A 130 -21.33 -6.29 5.42
CA ARG A 130 -22.39 -5.54 6.15
C ARG A 130 -23.81 -5.82 5.66
N GLY A 131 -24.00 -6.75 4.72
CA GLY A 131 -25.33 -7.18 4.28
C GLY A 131 -26.11 -6.13 3.48
N GLY A 132 -25.41 -5.17 2.88
CA GLY A 132 -26.02 -4.21 1.97
C GLY A 132 -26.57 -4.92 0.75
N LYS A 133 -27.90 -5.08 0.69
CA LYS A 133 -28.60 -5.47 -0.55
C LYS A 133 -28.29 -4.37 -1.58
N VAL A 134 -27.39 -4.66 -2.51
CA VAL A 134 -27.20 -3.81 -3.69
C VAL A 134 -28.45 -3.97 -4.52
N SER A 135 -29.34 -3.00 -4.45
CA SER A 135 -30.45 -2.86 -5.39
C SER A 135 -29.85 -2.80 -6.79
N LYS A 136 -30.09 -3.83 -7.58
CA LYS A 136 -29.67 -3.83 -8.98
C LYS A 136 -30.45 -2.73 -9.71
N PRO A 137 -29.80 -1.78 -10.40
CA PRO A 137 -30.51 -0.68 -11.06
C PRO A 137 -31.50 -1.13 -12.14
N TRP A 138 -31.45 -2.39 -12.55
CA TRP A 138 -32.37 -3.05 -13.50
C TRP A 138 -33.23 -4.15 -12.85
N GLY A 139 -33.42 -4.09 -11.54
CA GLY A 139 -34.38 -4.95 -10.84
C GLY A 139 -35.78 -4.66 -11.35
N ARG A 140 -36.41 -5.66 -12.00
CA ARG A 140 -37.78 -5.60 -12.51
C ARG A 140 -38.69 -5.10 -11.38
N ALA A 141 -39.38 -4.01 -11.61
CA ALA A 141 -40.45 -3.57 -10.73
C ALA A 141 -41.48 -4.70 -10.68
N GLU A 142 -41.79 -5.23 -9.48
CA GLU A 142 -42.91 -6.12 -9.29
C GLU A 142 -44.17 -5.33 -9.60
N VAL A 143 -44.90 -5.81 -10.61
CA VAL A 143 -46.22 -5.30 -10.96
C VAL A 143 -47.12 -5.68 -9.79
N ILE A 144 -47.63 -4.70 -9.06
CA ILE A 144 -48.65 -4.90 -8.05
C ILE A 144 -49.97 -4.99 -8.82
N ASP A 145 -50.50 -6.23 -9.00
CA ASP A 145 -51.83 -6.44 -9.47
C ASP A 145 -52.80 -6.03 -8.34
N HIS A 146 -53.57 -4.99 -8.59
CA HIS A 146 -54.73 -4.63 -7.79
C HIS A 146 -55.94 -5.34 -8.37
N GLU A 147 -56.49 -6.32 -7.63
CA GLU A 147 -57.89 -6.75 -7.71
C GLU A 147 -58.74 -5.98 -6.71
#